data_b89c7e1ab99e7740ffec68d8fb6900e4
#
_entry.id   b89c7e1ab99e7740ffec68d8fb6900e4
#
_cell.length_a   1.000
_cell.length_b   1.000
_cell.length_c   1.000
_cell.angle_alpha   90.00
_cell.angle_beta   90.00
_cell.angle_gamma   90.00
#
_symmetry.space_group_name_H-M   'P 1'
#
loop_
_entity.id
_entity.type
_entity.pdbx_description
1 polymer ?
#
loop_
_entity_poly.entity_id
_entity_poly.type
_entity_poly.pdbx_seq_one_letter_code
_entity_poly.pdbx_strand_id
1 'polypeptide(L)'
;MTDGEIRTRLGEMTPATLYDVFYESGTILSGMLIDIERHCLRAGDAAAATKARMENLELLDEREAVSPDDSERQIECDIAWSRRIKELETELNAMESVR
;
A
#
# COMPACT_ATOMS: atom_id res chain seq x y z
N MET A 1 -0.10 15.84 -3.98
CA MET A 1 -0.31 15.40 -5.37
C MET A 1 -1.71 14.82 -5.49
N THR A 2 -2.48 15.24 -6.50
CA THR A 2 -3.84 14.75 -6.72
C THR A 2 -3.84 13.40 -7.43
N ASP A 3 -4.96 12.67 -7.36
CA ASP A 3 -5.11 11.40 -8.09
C ASP A 3 -4.94 11.60 -9.60
N GLY A 4 -5.45 12.74 -10.13
CA GLY A 4 -5.31 13.06 -11.55
C GLY A 4 -3.86 13.28 -11.97
N GLU A 5 -3.05 13.93 -11.12
CA GLU A 5 -1.64 14.13 -11.37
C GLU A 5 -0.86 12.81 -11.33
N ILE A 6 -1.18 11.94 -10.37
CA ILE A 6 -0.58 10.62 -10.27
C ILE A 6 -0.91 9.80 -11.51
N ARG A 7 -2.18 9.80 -11.93
CA ARG A 7 -2.63 9.07 -13.12
C ARG A 7 -1.91 9.54 -14.38
N THR A 8 -1.76 10.85 -14.55
CA THR A 8 -1.06 11.43 -15.70
C THR A 8 0.41 10.97 -15.73
N ARG A 9 1.08 11.07 -14.58
CA ARG A 9 2.48 10.69 -14.46
C ARG A 9 2.70 9.20 -14.75
N LEU A 10 1.84 8.35 -14.22
CA LEU A 10 1.94 6.90 -14.43
C LEU A 10 1.65 6.53 -15.88
N GLY A 11 0.69 7.22 -16.50
CA GLY A 11 0.33 6.98 -17.89
C GLY A 11 1.43 7.34 -18.89
N GLU A 12 2.41 8.15 -18.47
CA GLU A 12 3.57 8.53 -19.30
C GLU A 12 4.72 7.54 -19.20
N MET A 13 4.67 6.62 -18.25
CA MET A 13 5.73 5.63 -18.04
C MET A 13 5.68 4.53 -19.10
N THR A 14 6.85 3.93 -19.38
CA THR A 14 6.89 2.71 -20.19
C THR A 14 6.20 1.58 -19.43
N PRO A 15 5.69 0.54 -20.13
CA PRO A 15 5.06 -0.59 -19.46
C PRO A 15 5.93 -1.25 -18.39
N ALA A 16 7.21 -1.42 -18.67
CA ALA A 16 8.15 -2.04 -17.72
C ALA A 16 8.32 -1.17 -16.48
N THR A 17 8.50 0.13 -16.65
CA THR A 17 8.67 1.07 -15.54
C THR A 17 7.39 1.15 -14.71
N LEU A 18 6.24 1.20 -15.35
CA LEU A 18 4.95 1.25 -14.67
C LEU A 18 4.75 0.00 -13.81
N TYR A 19 5.07 -1.17 -14.33
CA TYR A 19 4.94 -2.42 -13.57
C TYR A 19 5.84 -2.41 -12.33
N ASP A 20 7.08 -1.93 -12.46
CA ASP A 20 8.01 -1.84 -11.34
C ASP A 20 7.49 -0.88 -10.26
N VAL A 21 6.96 0.28 -10.66
CA VAL A 21 6.38 1.26 -9.74
C VAL A 21 5.17 0.66 -9.02
N PHE A 22 4.28 0.01 -9.75
CA PHE A 22 3.12 -0.68 -9.20
C PHE A 22 3.53 -1.73 -8.17
N TYR A 23 4.47 -2.58 -8.52
CA TYR A 23 4.94 -3.66 -7.65
C TYR A 23 5.57 -3.11 -6.37
N GLU A 24 6.40 -2.08 -6.51
CA GLU A 24 7.08 -1.45 -5.37
C GLU A 24 6.12 -0.72 -4.44
N SER A 25 5.09 -0.07 -4.97
CA SER A 25 4.06 0.55 -4.15
C SER A 25 3.39 -0.47 -3.22
N GLY A 26 3.11 -1.66 -3.75
CA GLY A 26 2.60 -2.77 -2.94
C GLY A 26 3.57 -3.21 -1.86
N THR A 27 4.87 -3.23 -2.17
CA THR A 27 5.92 -3.59 -1.21
C THR A 27 5.99 -2.57 -0.07
N ILE A 28 5.91 -1.29 -0.38
CA ILE A 28 5.92 -0.22 0.63
C ILE A 28 4.70 -0.34 1.54
N LEU A 29 3.52 -0.47 0.96
CA LEU A 29 2.29 -0.60 1.74
C LEU A 29 2.31 -1.86 2.61
N SER A 30 2.78 -2.99 2.09
CA SER A 30 2.92 -4.23 2.84
C SER A 30 3.84 -4.04 4.06
N GLY A 31 4.98 -3.38 3.87
CA GLY A 31 5.89 -3.08 4.97
C GLY A 31 5.25 -2.26 6.08
N MET A 32 4.45 -1.26 5.71
CA MET A 32 3.74 -0.42 6.68
C MET A 32 2.68 -1.21 7.43
N LEU A 33 1.95 -2.09 6.76
CA LEU A 33 0.95 -2.93 7.41
C LEU A 33 1.59 -3.91 8.38
N ILE A 34 2.77 -4.43 8.06
CA ILE A 34 3.53 -5.28 8.98
C ILE A 34 3.94 -4.48 10.21
N ASP A 35 4.39 -3.25 10.04
CA ASP A 35 4.75 -2.38 11.17
C ASP A 35 3.55 -2.10 12.08
N ILE A 36 2.39 -1.83 11.50
CA ILE A 36 1.15 -1.64 12.27
C ILE A 36 0.78 -2.90 13.04
N GLU A 37 0.85 -4.05 12.40
CA GLU A 37 0.58 -5.33 13.07
C GLU A 37 1.48 -5.50 14.29
N ARG A 38 2.77 -5.23 14.14
CA ARG A 38 3.74 -5.35 15.24
C ARG A 38 3.44 -4.40 16.39
N HIS A 39 3.10 -3.14 16.08
CA HIS A 39 2.72 -2.17 17.10
C HIS A 39 1.48 -2.62 17.86
N CYS A 40 0.48 -3.11 17.17
CA CYS A 40 -0.75 -3.59 17.78
C CYS A 40 -0.51 -4.81 18.68
N LEU A 41 0.35 -5.74 18.24
CA LEU A 41 0.71 -6.91 19.05
C LEU A 41 1.41 -6.50 20.34
N ARG A 42 2.34 -5.55 20.25
CA ARG A 42 3.04 -5.03 21.44
C ARG A 42 2.10 -4.32 22.40
N ALA A 43 1.07 -3.68 21.88
CA ALA A 43 0.06 -2.99 22.69
C ALA A 43 -1.00 -3.94 23.25
N GLY A 44 -0.97 -5.22 22.89
CA GLY A 44 -1.96 -6.19 23.35
C GLY A 44 -3.30 -6.12 22.59
N ASP A 45 -3.33 -5.42 21.46
CA ASP A 45 -4.53 -5.29 20.63
C ASP A 45 -4.52 -6.32 19.51
N ALA A 46 -4.88 -7.55 19.85
CA ALA A 46 -4.88 -8.66 18.91
C ALA A 46 -5.88 -8.47 17.75
N ALA A 47 -7.00 -7.83 18.01
CA ALA A 47 -8.02 -7.61 16.98
C ALA A 47 -7.50 -6.64 15.89
N ALA A 48 -6.88 -5.53 16.30
CA ALA A 48 -6.29 -4.58 15.37
C ALA A 48 -5.10 -5.19 14.61
N ALA A 49 -4.30 -6.01 15.28
CA ALA A 49 -3.19 -6.72 14.65
C ALA A 49 -3.69 -7.67 13.54
N THR A 50 -4.75 -8.41 13.82
CA THR A 50 -5.36 -9.33 12.86
C THR A 50 -5.90 -8.56 11.65
N LYS A 51 -6.54 -7.42 11.89
CA LYS A 51 -7.07 -6.57 10.82
C LYS A 51 -5.96 -6.10 9.86
N ALA A 52 -4.84 -5.63 10.42
CA ALA A 52 -3.69 -5.21 9.61
C ALA A 52 -3.11 -6.38 8.81
N ARG A 53 -3.00 -7.53 9.43
CA ARG A 53 -2.51 -8.75 8.78
C ARG A 53 -3.40 -9.15 7.60
N MET A 54 -4.72 -9.12 7.80
CA MET A 54 -5.67 -9.48 6.75
C MET A 54 -5.63 -8.49 5.59
N GLU A 55 -5.51 -7.21 5.88
CA GLU A 55 -5.35 -6.20 4.84
C GLU A 55 -4.08 -6.46 4.02
N ASN A 56 -2.99 -6.85 4.67
CA ASN A 56 -1.73 -7.17 3.98
C ASN A 56 -1.88 -8.39 3.06
N LEU A 57 -2.55 -9.43 3.52
CA LEU A 57 -2.78 -10.61 2.70
C LEU A 57 -3.63 -10.29 1.47
N GLU A 58 -4.68 -9.48 1.63
CA GLU A 58 -5.50 -9.03 0.51
C GLU A 58 -4.71 -8.20 -0.50
N LEU A 59 -3.85 -7.32 -0.01
CA LEU A 59 -2.95 -6.53 -0.85
C LEU A 59 -2.04 -7.41 -1.70
N LEU A 60 -1.41 -8.41 -1.09
CA LEU A 60 -0.50 -9.30 -1.80
C LEU A 60 -1.22 -10.15 -2.83
N ASP A 61 -2.43 -10.62 -2.50
CA ASP A 61 -3.27 -11.36 -3.43
C ASP A 61 -3.69 -10.48 -4.62
N GLU A 62 -4.06 -9.23 -4.36
CA GLU A 62 -4.44 -8.29 -5.42
C GLU A 62 -3.26 -8.03 -6.35
N ARG A 63 -2.07 -7.81 -5.79
CA ARG A 63 -0.86 -7.56 -6.58
C ARG A 63 -0.54 -8.73 -7.51
N GLU A 64 -0.66 -9.97 -7.00
CA GLU A 64 -0.41 -11.16 -7.81
C GLU A 64 -1.47 -11.38 -8.89
N ALA A 65 -2.69 -10.91 -8.67
CA ALA A 65 -3.80 -11.06 -9.61
C ALA A 65 -3.73 -10.09 -10.80
N VAL A 66 -2.96 -9.01 -10.68
CA VAL A 66 -2.84 -8.01 -11.75
C VAL A 66 -1.80 -8.44 -12.77
N SER A 67 -2.21 -8.55 -14.04
CA SER A 67 -1.31 -8.93 -15.11
C SER A 67 -0.25 -7.86 -15.37
N PRO A 68 1.01 -8.25 -15.70
CA PRO A 68 2.05 -7.30 -16.13
C PRO A 68 1.63 -6.46 -17.35
N ASP A 69 0.67 -6.94 -18.13
CA ASP A 69 0.19 -6.25 -19.32
C ASP A 69 -1.01 -5.34 -19.05
N ASP A 70 -1.58 -5.40 -17.86
CA ASP A 70 -2.78 -4.62 -17.50
C ASP A 70 -2.38 -3.28 -16.86
N SER A 71 -1.94 -2.35 -17.70
CA SER A 71 -1.49 -1.02 -17.28
C SER A 71 -2.57 -0.23 -16.55
N GLU A 72 -3.81 -0.31 -17.01
CA GLU A 72 -4.92 0.42 -16.39
C GLU A 72 -5.15 -0.04 -14.95
N ARG A 73 -5.16 -1.34 -14.74
CA ARG A 73 -5.35 -1.90 -13.39
C ARG A 73 -4.17 -1.56 -12.48
N GLN A 74 -2.94 -1.56 -13.00
CA GLN A 74 -1.75 -1.17 -12.25
C GLN A 74 -1.85 0.28 -11.77
N ILE A 75 -2.32 1.18 -12.65
CA ILE A 75 -2.50 2.59 -12.30
C ILE A 75 -3.56 2.75 -11.21
N GLU A 76 -4.69 2.06 -11.33
CA GLU A 76 -5.75 2.10 -10.32
C GLU A 76 -5.25 1.63 -8.96
N CYS A 77 -4.52 0.53 -8.94
CA CYS A 77 -3.94 0.00 -7.70
C CYS A 77 -2.94 0.99 -7.09
N ASP A 78 -2.06 1.54 -7.91
CA ASP A 78 -1.05 2.47 -7.41
C ASP A 78 -1.68 3.72 -6.78
N ILE A 79 -2.74 4.25 -7.38
CA ILE A 79 -3.47 5.39 -6.83
C ILE A 79 -4.10 5.02 -5.48
N ALA A 80 -4.77 3.87 -5.40
CA ALA A 80 -5.42 3.42 -4.17
C ALA A 80 -4.40 3.16 -3.06
N TRP A 81 -3.28 2.50 -3.40
CA TRP A 81 -2.24 2.19 -2.43
C TRP A 81 -1.49 3.43 -1.96
N SER A 82 -1.26 4.40 -2.84
CA SER A 82 -0.64 5.67 -2.47
C SER A 82 -1.49 6.44 -1.45
N ARG A 83 -2.80 6.40 -1.62
CA ARG A 83 -3.74 7.01 -0.68
C ARG A 83 -3.68 6.28 0.67
N ARG A 84 -3.68 4.95 0.65
CA ARG A 84 -3.61 4.16 1.87
C ARG A 84 -2.28 4.36 2.61
N ILE A 85 -1.18 4.47 1.88
CA ILE A 85 0.15 4.74 2.44
C ILE A 85 0.12 6.05 3.26
N LYS A 86 -0.49 7.10 2.73
CA LYS A 86 -0.60 8.38 3.45
C LYS A 86 -1.41 8.24 4.73
N GLU A 87 -2.51 7.50 4.69
CA GLU A 87 -3.31 7.23 5.89
C GLU A 87 -2.48 6.50 6.94
N LEU A 88 -1.75 5.47 6.53
CA LEU A 88 -0.94 4.67 7.45
C LEU A 88 0.26 5.44 7.99
N GLU A 89 0.86 6.35 7.21
CA GLU A 89 1.91 7.24 7.71
C GLU A 89 1.41 8.04 8.92
N THR A 90 0.20 8.58 8.83
CA THR A 90 -0.41 9.32 9.92
C THR A 90 -0.65 8.42 11.13
N GLU A 91 -1.18 7.21 10.91
CA GLU A 91 -1.41 6.26 12.00
C GLU A 91 -0.11 5.84 12.70
N LEU A 92 0.93 5.52 11.92
CA LEU A 92 2.22 5.12 12.46
C LEU A 92 2.86 6.25 13.26
N ASN A 93 2.81 7.48 12.75
CA ASN A 93 3.33 8.63 13.46
C ASN A 93 2.61 8.84 14.80
N ALA A 94 1.30 8.65 14.83
CA ALA A 94 0.52 8.74 16.06
C ALA A 94 0.91 7.65 17.05
N MET A 95 1.12 6.41 16.59
CA MET A 95 1.55 5.30 17.44
C MET A 95 2.93 5.53 18.04
N GLU A 96 3.86 6.09 17.26
CA GLU A 96 5.22 6.38 17.72
C GLU A 96 5.27 7.55 18.69
N SER A 97 4.33 8.49 18.58
CA SER A 97 4.27 9.67 19.44
C SER A 97 3.69 9.34 20.82
N VAL A 98 2.92 8.27 20.94
CA VAL A 98 2.30 7.85 22.20
C VAL A 98 3.24 6.89 22.94
N ARG A 99 4.03 7.43 23.85
CA ARG A 99 4.94 6.65 24.70
C ARG A 99 4.74 6.96 26.17
#